data_cb4359d8efd742e8db20fea20b499db8
#
_entry.id   cb4359d8efd742e8db20fea20b499db8
#
_cell.length_a   1.000
_cell.length_b   1.000
_cell.length_c   1.000
_cell.angle_alpha   90.00
_cell.angle_beta   90.00
_cell.angle_gamma   90.00
#
_symmetry.space_group_name_H-M   'P 1'
#
loop_
_entity.id
_entity.type
_entity.pdbx_description
1 polymer ?
#
loop_
_entity_poly.entity_id
_entity_poly.type
_entity_poly.pdbx_seq_one_letter_code
_entity_poly.pdbx_strand_id
1 'polypeptide(L)'
;MPGQDTRPPPPRKKLARRPGFGFAEAAMTSNRVFRWSGVTGLALLMGTAANCSAQTNADAADAALRAGRHFLAVPVYSAEDDQRVLKLFEGLRVADVCDGMDKAGLQNIGLMDPDIRPLWKDAREFKHRVVGIAVTARYVPTQDPPAGARDAASFNRWMGDWYGRKSSEPFVPLLRPGSVLVIEEHGHDVGSIGSNNILSWKRRGCVGVVSSATARDTDEIIAEGVPLYFKHPGRGIRPGRNEIESVNAPIVCGGVLVKPGDVVVADGDGVIVVPRGRAEEVAAYARATLLEDKAARTRLYEQLGLPKDKSVD
;
A
#
# COMPACT_ATOMS: atom_id res chain seq x y z
N MET A 1 -5.73 9.35 52.47
CA MET A 1 -6.02 10.50 51.60
C MET A 1 -4.72 11.06 51.09
N PRO A 2 -4.33 10.91 49.79
CA PRO A 2 -3.17 11.58 49.23
C PRO A 2 -3.62 12.90 48.56
N GLY A 3 -2.81 13.93 48.81
CA GLY A 3 -3.08 15.32 48.47
C GLY A 3 -3.11 15.58 46.94
N GLN A 4 -3.99 16.49 46.57
CA GLN A 4 -4.12 17.04 45.24
C GLN A 4 -2.95 18.00 44.96
N ASP A 5 -2.19 17.69 43.88
CA ASP A 5 -1.14 18.59 43.35
C ASP A 5 -1.80 19.71 42.52
N THR A 6 -1.81 20.92 43.06
CA THR A 6 -2.41 22.12 42.45
C THR A 6 -1.35 22.98 41.73
N ARG A 7 -0.67 22.46 40.71
CA ARG A 7 0.21 23.28 39.85
C ARG A 7 -0.54 23.80 38.62
N PRO A 8 -0.44 25.09 38.30
CA PRO A 8 -1.06 25.65 37.10
C PRO A 8 -0.31 25.19 35.83
N PRO A 9 -1.02 25.04 34.71
CA PRO A 9 -0.40 24.64 33.44
C PRO A 9 0.54 25.74 32.87
N PRO A 10 1.60 25.35 32.12
CA PRO A 10 2.53 26.29 31.57
C PRO A 10 1.90 27.17 30.46
N PRO A 11 2.40 28.39 30.24
CA PRO A 11 1.83 29.33 29.26
C PRO A 11 2.04 28.85 27.82
N ARG A 12 1.00 28.97 27.01
CA ARG A 12 1.02 28.67 25.56
C ARG A 12 1.95 29.62 24.82
N LYS A 13 2.96 29.08 24.14
CA LYS A 13 3.82 29.85 23.23
C LYS A 13 2.99 30.33 22.03
N LYS A 14 2.96 31.66 21.80
CA LYS A 14 2.39 32.29 20.61
C LYS A 14 3.24 31.90 19.40
N LEU A 15 2.64 31.23 18.40
CA LEU A 15 3.27 31.03 17.10
C LEU A 15 3.44 32.39 16.38
N ALA A 16 4.66 32.72 16.02
CA ALA A 16 4.98 33.86 15.18
C ALA A 16 4.44 33.63 13.75
N ARG A 17 3.70 34.62 13.24
CA ARG A 17 3.23 34.64 11.85
C ARG A 17 4.45 34.79 10.93
N ARG A 18 4.59 33.91 9.94
CA ARG A 18 5.54 34.07 8.84
C ARG A 18 5.02 35.14 7.86
N PRO A 19 5.90 36.00 7.28
CA PRO A 19 5.50 36.99 6.30
C PRO A 19 5.08 36.33 4.97
N GLY A 20 4.02 36.84 4.36
CA GLY A 20 3.52 36.38 3.08
C GLY A 20 4.45 36.78 1.94
N PHE A 21 4.67 35.89 1.00
CA PHE A 21 5.29 36.16 -0.28
C PHE A 21 4.29 36.92 -1.17
N GLY A 22 4.62 38.20 -1.46
CA GLY A 22 3.89 38.98 -2.43
C GLY A 22 4.31 38.58 -3.85
N PHE A 23 3.33 38.28 -4.69
CA PHE A 23 3.52 38.19 -6.13
C PHE A 23 3.60 39.62 -6.71
N ALA A 24 4.71 39.94 -7.37
CA ALA A 24 4.87 41.18 -8.13
C ALA A 24 4.23 40.98 -9.51
N GLU A 25 3.17 41.74 -9.82
CA GLU A 25 2.70 41.96 -11.18
C GLU A 25 3.67 42.85 -11.93
N ALA A 26 4.28 42.36 -12.99
CA ALA A 26 5.01 43.16 -13.95
C ALA A 26 4.09 43.49 -15.13
N ALA A 27 3.57 44.70 -15.10
CA ALA A 27 2.93 45.29 -16.28
C ALA A 27 4.02 45.73 -17.29
N MET A 28 3.94 45.17 -18.50
CA MET A 28 4.71 45.64 -19.64
C MET A 28 3.79 46.31 -20.67
N THR A 29 3.75 47.64 -20.60
CA THR A 29 3.28 48.48 -21.71
C THR A 29 4.48 48.79 -22.59
N SER A 30 4.44 48.48 -23.86
CA SER A 30 5.10 49.26 -24.92
C SER A 30 4.49 48.96 -26.27
N ASN A 31 3.67 49.90 -26.74
CA ASN A 31 3.31 50.08 -28.14
C ASN A 31 4.54 50.56 -28.94
N ARG A 32 4.93 49.81 -29.97
CA ARG A 32 5.59 50.36 -31.13
C ARG A 32 4.97 49.84 -32.41
N VAL A 33 4.22 50.71 -33.06
CA VAL A 33 3.71 50.57 -34.39
C VAL A 33 4.89 50.71 -35.39
N PHE A 34 5.18 49.62 -36.10
CA PHE A 34 6.05 49.69 -37.29
C PHE A 34 5.18 49.34 -38.52
N ARG A 35 4.91 50.38 -39.33
CA ARG A 35 4.33 50.21 -40.64
C ARG A 35 5.45 49.74 -41.59
N TRP A 36 5.25 48.58 -42.19
CA TRP A 36 5.92 48.21 -43.44
C TRP A 36 4.85 47.80 -44.45
N SER A 37 4.84 48.55 -45.53
CA SER A 37 4.04 48.34 -46.72
C SER A 37 4.74 47.37 -47.66
N GLY A 38 3.98 46.39 -48.16
CA GLY A 38 4.12 45.75 -49.46
C GLY A 38 5.19 44.66 -49.59
N VAL A 39 4.72 43.42 -49.54
CA VAL A 39 4.94 42.41 -50.60
C VAL A 39 3.80 41.36 -50.42
N THR A 40 3.00 41.30 -51.45
CA THR A 40 1.88 40.37 -51.58
C THR A 40 2.37 38.95 -51.99
N GLY A 41 1.78 37.97 -51.35
CA GLY A 41 1.47 36.70 -52.00
C GLY A 41 2.38 35.53 -51.71
N LEU A 42 1.83 34.52 -51.11
CA LEU A 42 2.20 33.10 -51.12
C LEU A 42 2.81 32.46 -49.86
N ALA A 43 2.57 33.01 -48.66
CA ALA A 43 3.01 32.33 -47.42
C ALA A 43 1.85 31.94 -46.47
N LEU A 44 0.57 32.02 -46.88
CA LEU A 44 -0.56 31.87 -45.99
C LEU A 44 -1.20 30.46 -45.93
N LEU A 45 -0.67 29.47 -46.63
CA LEU A 45 -1.27 28.12 -46.67
C LEU A 45 -0.47 27.04 -45.92
N MET A 46 0.76 27.30 -45.49
CA MET A 46 1.51 26.30 -44.72
C MET A 46 1.47 26.54 -43.18
N GLY A 47 1.12 27.73 -42.71
CA GLY A 47 1.05 28.05 -41.30
C GLY A 47 -0.20 27.51 -40.58
N THR A 48 -1.30 27.34 -41.35
CA THR A 48 -2.57 26.90 -40.74
C THR A 48 -2.65 25.39 -40.51
N ALA A 49 -1.98 24.59 -41.36
CA ALA A 49 -1.97 23.13 -41.18
C ALA A 49 -1.08 22.66 -40.02
N ALA A 50 0.06 23.33 -39.80
CA ALA A 50 0.95 23.02 -38.69
C ALA A 50 0.35 23.43 -37.34
N ASN A 51 -0.32 24.58 -37.24
CA ASN A 51 -1.01 25.00 -36.02
C ASN A 51 -2.24 24.13 -35.75
N CYS A 52 -2.98 23.69 -36.72
CA CYS A 52 -4.14 22.81 -36.58
C CYS A 52 -3.72 21.41 -36.07
N SER A 53 -2.62 20.87 -36.59
CA SER A 53 -2.10 19.57 -36.14
C SER A 53 -1.49 19.63 -34.71
N ALA A 54 -0.84 20.74 -34.34
CA ALA A 54 -0.33 20.95 -33.01
C ALA A 54 -1.48 21.10 -31.97
N GLN A 55 -2.53 21.84 -32.33
CA GLN A 55 -3.72 22.03 -31.50
C GLN A 55 -4.45 20.70 -31.27
N THR A 56 -4.70 19.93 -32.34
CA THR A 56 -5.37 18.62 -32.23
C THR A 56 -4.58 17.61 -31.39
N ASN A 57 -3.25 17.65 -31.44
CA ASN A 57 -2.39 16.81 -30.60
C ASN A 57 -2.45 17.24 -29.12
N ALA A 58 -2.49 18.53 -28.85
CA ALA A 58 -2.64 19.05 -27.49
C ALA A 58 -4.02 18.71 -26.91
N ASP A 59 -5.09 18.85 -27.69
CA ASP A 59 -6.45 18.50 -27.26
C ASP A 59 -6.60 16.99 -27.01
N ALA A 60 -5.99 16.15 -27.84
CA ALA A 60 -5.96 14.70 -27.63
C ALA A 60 -5.18 14.30 -26.37
N ALA A 61 -4.07 14.99 -26.09
CA ALA A 61 -3.28 14.76 -24.88
C ALA A 61 -4.05 15.19 -23.62
N ASP A 62 -4.74 16.35 -23.66
CA ASP A 62 -5.57 16.84 -22.56
C ASP A 62 -6.77 15.89 -22.32
N ALA A 63 -7.45 15.46 -23.37
CA ALA A 63 -8.54 14.50 -23.27
C ALA A 63 -8.08 13.16 -22.65
N ALA A 64 -6.90 12.69 -23.04
CA ALA A 64 -6.32 11.47 -22.48
C ALA A 64 -5.91 11.63 -21.01
N LEU A 65 -5.44 12.82 -20.59
CA LEU A 65 -5.17 13.12 -19.18
C LEU A 65 -6.48 13.19 -18.36
N ARG A 66 -7.52 13.80 -18.89
CA ARG A 66 -8.84 13.87 -18.23
C ARG A 66 -9.51 12.50 -18.13
N ALA A 67 -9.28 11.62 -19.09
CA ALA A 67 -9.75 10.23 -19.05
C ALA A 67 -9.00 9.37 -18.00
N GLY A 68 -7.92 9.88 -17.42
CA GLY A 68 -7.05 9.18 -16.48
C GLY A 68 -6.06 8.25 -17.19
N ARG A 69 -4.81 8.25 -16.71
CA ARG A 69 -3.75 7.37 -17.21
C ARG A 69 -3.01 6.75 -16.04
N HIS A 70 -2.64 5.49 -16.20
CA HIS A 70 -1.69 4.84 -15.33
C HIS A 70 -0.27 5.13 -15.81
N PHE A 71 0.49 5.93 -15.06
CA PHE A 71 1.86 6.30 -15.40
C PHE A 71 2.89 5.31 -14.86
N LEU A 72 2.54 4.56 -13.80
CA LEU A 72 3.39 3.53 -13.24
C LEU A 72 3.15 2.22 -14.00
N ALA A 73 4.22 1.69 -14.58
CA ALA A 73 4.15 0.37 -15.20
C ALA A 73 3.93 -0.73 -14.16
N VAL A 74 3.03 -1.64 -14.48
CA VAL A 74 2.75 -2.85 -13.71
C VAL A 74 3.09 -4.05 -14.59
N PRO A 75 4.32 -4.60 -14.46
CA PRO A 75 4.70 -5.81 -15.18
C PRO A 75 3.85 -7.00 -14.74
N VAL A 76 3.60 -7.91 -15.66
CA VAL A 76 2.95 -9.19 -15.38
C VAL A 76 4.03 -10.25 -15.18
N TYR A 77 3.97 -10.95 -14.07
CA TYR A 77 4.89 -12.04 -13.73
C TYR A 77 4.18 -13.38 -13.82
N SER A 78 4.89 -14.41 -14.27
CA SER A 78 4.37 -15.77 -14.31
C SER A 78 4.31 -16.39 -12.90
N ALA A 79 3.57 -17.48 -12.75
CA ALA A 79 3.54 -18.21 -11.49
C ALA A 79 4.90 -18.84 -11.16
N GLU A 80 5.62 -19.27 -12.18
CA GLU A 80 6.97 -19.84 -12.07
C GLU A 80 7.96 -18.79 -11.57
N ASP A 81 7.92 -17.56 -12.12
CA ASP A 81 8.75 -16.45 -11.65
C ASP A 81 8.45 -16.10 -10.20
N ASP A 82 7.18 -16.14 -9.80
CA ASP A 82 6.81 -15.89 -8.40
C ASP A 82 7.38 -16.95 -7.48
N GLN A 83 7.24 -18.24 -7.82
CA GLN A 83 7.79 -19.33 -7.01
C GLN A 83 9.32 -19.27 -6.91
N ARG A 84 9.98 -18.91 -8.01
CA ARG A 84 11.43 -18.72 -8.03
C ARG A 84 11.87 -17.63 -7.05
N VAL A 85 11.19 -16.49 -7.06
CA VAL A 85 11.52 -15.38 -6.18
C VAL A 85 11.15 -15.69 -4.73
N LEU A 86 9.98 -16.28 -4.46
CA LEU A 86 9.58 -16.69 -3.11
C LEU A 86 10.63 -17.61 -2.44
N LYS A 87 11.21 -18.53 -3.20
CA LYS A 87 12.26 -19.42 -2.71
C LYS A 87 13.51 -18.67 -2.24
N LEU A 88 13.85 -17.53 -2.83
CA LEU A 88 14.98 -16.70 -2.40
C LEU A 88 14.74 -16.08 -1.02
N PHE A 89 13.48 -15.76 -0.70
CA PHE A 89 13.08 -15.13 0.56
C PHE A 89 12.65 -16.11 1.65
N GLU A 90 12.64 -17.41 1.36
CA GLU A 90 12.24 -18.42 2.34
C GLU A 90 13.05 -18.31 3.64
N GLY A 91 12.36 -18.16 4.77
CA GLY A 91 12.94 -18.05 6.11
C GLY A 91 13.61 -16.70 6.42
N LEU A 92 13.64 -15.74 5.51
CA LEU A 92 14.11 -14.37 5.79
C LEU A 92 13.14 -13.64 6.71
N ARG A 93 13.70 -12.84 7.63
CA ARG A 93 12.97 -11.98 8.57
C ARG A 93 12.89 -10.55 8.02
N VAL A 94 11.97 -9.75 8.55
CA VAL A 94 11.90 -8.31 8.24
C VAL A 94 13.24 -7.61 8.48
N ALA A 95 13.92 -7.92 9.61
CA ALA A 95 15.24 -7.36 9.92
C ALA A 95 16.29 -7.72 8.86
N ASP A 96 16.37 -9.00 8.45
CA ASP A 96 17.33 -9.44 7.42
C ASP A 96 17.10 -8.73 6.09
N VAL A 97 15.82 -8.61 5.71
CA VAL A 97 15.43 -7.93 4.47
C VAL A 97 15.69 -6.42 4.55
N CYS A 98 15.47 -5.80 5.70
CA CYS A 98 15.80 -4.40 5.93
C CYS A 98 17.29 -4.14 5.71
N ASP A 99 18.16 -4.95 6.32
CA ASP A 99 19.61 -4.88 6.12
C ASP A 99 19.99 -5.14 4.64
N GLY A 100 19.30 -6.08 4.00
CA GLY A 100 19.49 -6.36 2.58
C GLY A 100 19.10 -5.18 1.69
N MET A 101 18.00 -4.49 2.01
CA MET A 101 17.57 -3.26 1.34
C MET A 101 18.60 -2.14 1.52
N ASP A 102 19.11 -1.94 2.73
CA ASP A 102 20.13 -0.94 3.02
C ASP A 102 21.40 -1.19 2.20
N LYS A 103 21.89 -2.42 2.17
CA LYS A 103 23.05 -2.84 1.35
C LYS A 103 22.81 -2.65 -0.15
N ALA A 104 21.56 -2.79 -0.60
CA ALA A 104 21.15 -2.52 -1.97
C ALA A 104 20.93 -1.02 -2.29
N GLY A 105 21.15 -0.12 -1.33
CA GLY A 105 20.92 1.33 -1.50
C GLY A 105 19.45 1.73 -1.49
N LEU A 106 18.57 0.92 -0.89
CA LEU A 106 17.12 1.14 -0.80
C LEU A 106 16.69 1.52 0.63
N GLN A 107 17.48 2.32 1.32
CA GLN A 107 17.24 2.74 2.70
C GLN A 107 15.88 3.44 2.85
N ASN A 108 15.12 3.03 3.85
CA ASN A 108 13.77 3.54 4.17
C ASN A 108 12.73 3.37 3.03
N ILE A 109 13.05 2.62 1.99
CA ILE A 109 12.11 2.22 0.95
C ILE A 109 11.49 0.88 1.36
N GLY A 110 10.17 0.79 1.44
CA GLY A 110 9.48 -0.47 1.70
C GLY A 110 9.15 -0.77 3.16
N LEU A 111 9.69 -0.05 4.14
CA LEU A 111 9.26 -0.18 5.54
C LEU A 111 7.90 0.49 5.74
N MET A 112 6.88 -0.32 6.03
CA MET A 112 5.54 0.18 6.31
C MET A 112 5.45 0.86 7.68
N ASP A 113 4.45 1.73 7.81
CA ASP A 113 4.05 2.38 9.05
C ASP A 113 4.10 1.38 10.22
N PRO A 114 4.82 1.69 11.32
CA PRO A 114 4.95 0.80 12.48
C PRO A 114 3.63 0.51 13.17
N ASP A 115 2.54 1.20 12.86
CA ASP A 115 1.21 0.88 13.36
C ASP A 115 0.57 -0.33 12.66
N ILE A 116 1.10 -0.76 11.51
CA ILE A 116 0.68 -2.01 10.86
C ILE A 116 1.36 -3.17 11.59
N ARG A 117 0.58 -3.87 12.42
CA ARG A 117 1.06 -4.92 13.33
C ARG A 117 0.43 -6.27 13.03
N PRO A 118 1.12 -7.37 13.34
CA PRO A 118 0.48 -8.69 13.31
C PRO A 118 -0.66 -8.76 14.32
N LEU A 119 -1.80 -9.30 13.89
CA LEU A 119 -2.94 -9.58 14.78
C LEU A 119 -2.56 -10.53 15.91
N TRP A 120 -1.71 -11.50 15.62
CA TRP A 120 -1.25 -12.51 16.56
C TRP A 120 0.21 -12.86 16.31
N LYS A 121 0.89 -13.41 17.33
CA LYS A 121 2.27 -13.88 17.25
C LYS A 121 2.38 -15.29 17.79
N ASP A 122 3.09 -16.14 17.05
CA ASP A 122 3.51 -17.46 17.50
C ASP A 122 5.02 -17.41 17.80
N ALA A 123 5.37 -17.43 19.06
CA ALA A 123 6.75 -17.32 19.51
C ALA A 123 7.54 -18.64 19.40
N ARG A 124 6.88 -19.74 19.07
CA ARG A 124 7.53 -21.07 18.97
C ARG A 124 7.82 -21.47 17.52
N GLU A 125 6.76 -21.49 16.70
CA GLU A 125 6.82 -21.97 15.33
C GLU A 125 6.88 -20.83 14.30
N PHE A 126 6.71 -19.57 14.75
CA PHE A 126 6.69 -18.36 13.93
C PHE A 126 5.66 -18.38 12.78
N LYS A 127 4.52 -19.08 12.98
CA LYS A 127 3.48 -19.25 11.97
C LYS A 127 2.80 -17.95 11.52
N HIS A 128 3.00 -16.86 12.27
CA HIS A 128 2.55 -15.53 11.88
C HIS A 128 3.43 -14.87 10.81
N ARG A 129 4.64 -15.40 10.54
CA ARG A 129 5.53 -14.87 9.51
C ARG A 129 4.98 -15.12 8.12
N VAL A 130 5.18 -14.15 7.25
CA VAL A 130 4.72 -14.18 5.86
C VAL A 130 5.84 -13.77 4.93
N VAL A 131 5.99 -14.53 3.87
CA VAL A 131 6.70 -14.15 2.64
C VAL A 131 5.75 -14.42 1.49
N GLY A 132 5.49 -13.43 0.65
CA GLY A 132 4.58 -13.61 -0.48
C GLY A 132 4.68 -12.53 -1.54
N ILE A 133 3.95 -12.73 -2.62
CA ILE A 133 3.88 -11.80 -3.76
C ILE A 133 2.64 -10.95 -3.64
N ALA A 134 2.80 -9.64 -3.75
CA ALA A 134 1.73 -8.67 -3.60
C ALA A 134 0.66 -8.80 -4.70
N VAL A 135 -0.58 -9.00 -4.29
CA VAL A 135 -1.80 -8.70 -5.04
C VAL A 135 -2.44 -7.51 -4.35
N THR A 136 -2.73 -6.45 -5.09
CA THR A 136 -3.14 -5.18 -4.49
C THR A 136 -4.62 -4.89 -4.71
N ALA A 137 -5.24 -4.24 -3.73
CA ALA A 137 -6.59 -3.72 -3.82
C ALA A 137 -6.67 -2.36 -3.13
N ARG A 138 -7.45 -1.45 -3.68
CA ARG A 138 -7.68 -0.13 -3.09
C ARG A 138 -9.16 0.12 -2.91
N TYR A 139 -9.55 0.42 -1.67
CA TYR A 139 -10.88 0.88 -1.31
C TYR A 139 -10.85 2.34 -0.91
N VAL A 140 -11.81 3.09 -1.38
CA VAL A 140 -11.97 4.52 -1.11
C VAL A 140 -13.28 4.81 -0.39
N PRO A 141 -13.39 5.90 0.38
CA PRO A 141 -14.64 6.30 0.99
C PRO A 141 -15.72 6.52 -0.08
N THR A 142 -16.95 6.12 0.23
CA THR A 142 -18.09 6.36 -0.67
C THR A 142 -18.54 7.81 -0.64
N GLN A 143 -19.06 8.31 -1.77
CA GLN A 143 -19.80 9.55 -1.87
C GLN A 143 -21.33 9.34 -1.83
N ASP A 144 -21.78 8.08 -1.81
CA ASP A 144 -23.20 7.79 -1.71
C ASP A 144 -23.74 8.07 -0.28
N PRO A 145 -24.94 8.59 -0.18
CA PRO A 145 -25.55 8.82 1.12
C PRO A 145 -25.78 7.48 1.84
N PRO A 146 -25.69 7.47 3.19
CA PRO A 146 -26.00 6.28 3.95
C PRO A 146 -27.43 5.82 3.69
N ALA A 147 -27.63 4.50 3.75
CA ALA A 147 -28.97 3.95 3.65
C ALA A 147 -29.88 4.51 4.77
N GLY A 148 -31.05 4.95 4.41
CA GLY A 148 -32.08 5.34 5.40
C GLY A 148 -32.51 4.17 6.29
N ALA A 149 -33.34 4.44 7.28
CA ALA A 149 -33.91 3.39 8.14
C ALA A 149 -34.63 2.35 7.28
N ARG A 150 -34.34 1.07 7.53
CA ARG A 150 -34.82 -0.06 6.71
C ARG A 150 -35.19 -1.23 7.64
N ASP A 151 -36.19 -1.99 7.22
CA ASP A 151 -36.40 -3.31 7.78
C ASP A 151 -35.24 -4.26 7.40
N ALA A 152 -35.10 -5.37 8.11
CA ALA A 152 -34.00 -6.31 7.91
C ALA A 152 -33.93 -6.85 6.47
N ALA A 153 -35.06 -7.11 5.83
CA ALA A 153 -35.08 -7.69 4.48
C ALA A 153 -34.62 -6.68 3.43
N SER A 154 -35.07 -5.43 3.50
CA SER A 154 -34.65 -4.36 2.61
C SER A 154 -33.19 -3.97 2.84
N PHE A 155 -32.73 -3.99 4.10
CA PHE A 155 -31.33 -3.79 4.43
C PHE A 155 -30.43 -4.88 3.82
N ASN A 156 -30.79 -6.15 3.94
CA ASN A 156 -30.04 -7.27 3.39
C ASN A 156 -29.93 -7.19 1.85
N ARG A 157 -31.03 -6.83 1.16
CA ARG A 157 -30.96 -6.60 -0.29
C ARG A 157 -30.01 -5.47 -0.66
N TRP A 158 -30.13 -4.33 -0.01
CA TRP A 158 -29.24 -3.19 -0.23
C TRP A 158 -27.77 -3.53 0.06
N MET A 159 -27.51 -4.23 1.14
CA MET A 159 -26.17 -4.69 1.52
C MET A 159 -25.60 -5.65 0.46
N GLY A 160 -26.40 -6.60 -0.02
CA GLY A 160 -26.00 -7.53 -1.09
C GLY A 160 -25.69 -6.81 -2.40
N ASP A 161 -26.52 -5.84 -2.79
CA ASP A 161 -26.30 -4.98 -3.95
C ASP A 161 -24.99 -4.18 -3.83
N TRP A 162 -24.71 -3.66 -2.64
CA TRP A 162 -23.48 -2.91 -2.39
C TRP A 162 -22.23 -3.79 -2.56
N TYR A 163 -22.22 -4.96 -1.93
CA TYR A 163 -21.13 -5.93 -2.08
C TYR A 163 -20.97 -6.40 -3.53
N GLY A 164 -22.04 -6.56 -4.28
CA GLY A 164 -21.98 -6.98 -5.67
C GLY A 164 -21.44 -5.94 -6.64
N ARG A 165 -21.71 -4.65 -6.38
CA ARG A 165 -21.45 -3.58 -7.34
C ARG A 165 -20.40 -2.56 -6.93
N LYS A 166 -20.31 -2.25 -5.63
CA LYS A 166 -19.48 -1.14 -5.14
C LYS A 166 -18.30 -1.58 -4.30
N SER A 167 -18.46 -2.63 -3.51
CA SER A 167 -17.45 -3.07 -2.56
C SER A 167 -17.15 -4.56 -2.74
N SER A 168 -17.12 -5.00 -3.99
CA SER A 168 -16.80 -6.39 -4.38
C SER A 168 -15.32 -6.73 -4.18
N GLU A 169 -14.96 -7.96 -4.45
CA GLU A 169 -13.61 -8.51 -4.32
C GLU A 169 -13.06 -8.99 -5.67
N PRO A 170 -12.90 -8.11 -6.67
CA PRO A 170 -12.45 -8.50 -8.01
C PRO A 170 -10.99 -8.94 -8.06
N PHE A 171 -10.24 -8.83 -6.97
CA PHE A 171 -8.88 -9.37 -6.80
C PHE A 171 -8.85 -10.89 -6.56
N VAL A 172 -9.96 -11.50 -6.14
CA VAL A 172 -10.00 -12.93 -5.78
C VAL A 172 -9.51 -13.86 -6.90
N PRO A 173 -9.84 -13.65 -8.18
CA PRO A 173 -9.30 -14.46 -9.28
C PRO A 173 -7.78 -14.31 -9.49
N LEU A 174 -7.16 -13.26 -8.96
CA LEU A 174 -5.73 -13.00 -9.08
C LEU A 174 -4.90 -13.71 -8.00
N LEU A 175 -5.55 -14.16 -6.93
CA LEU A 175 -4.89 -14.89 -5.85
C LEU A 175 -4.45 -16.27 -6.33
N ARG A 176 -3.19 -16.60 -6.04
CA ARG A 176 -2.55 -17.88 -6.35
C ARG A 176 -1.61 -18.30 -5.22
N PRO A 177 -1.12 -19.55 -5.17
CA PRO A 177 -0.23 -20.00 -4.11
C PRO A 177 0.97 -19.05 -3.91
N GLY A 178 1.14 -18.55 -2.69
CA GLY A 178 2.17 -17.59 -2.31
C GLY A 178 1.77 -16.12 -2.47
N SER A 179 0.51 -15.80 -2.81
CA SER A 179 0.04 -14.40 -2.83
C SER A 179 -0.11 -13.83 -1.42
N VAL A 180 0.28 -12.57 -1.25
CA VAL A 180 -0.12 -11.72 -0.12
C VAL A 180 -1.08 -10.66 -0.64
N LEU A 181 -2.28 -10.57 -0.05
CA LEU A 181 -3.22 -9.52 -0.39
C LEU A 181 -2.86 -8.25 0.38
N VAL A 182 -2.52 -7.19 -0.36
CA VAL A 182 -2.21 -5.88 0.22
C VAL A 182 -3.36 -4.93 -0.09
N ILE A 183 -3.98 -4.38 0.97
CA ILE A 183 -5.17 -3.53 0.87
C ILE A 183 -4.83 -2.10 1.34
N GLU A 184 -4.93 -1.14 0.42
CA GLU A 184 -5.03 0.26 0.78
C GLU A 184 -6.49 0.60 1.08
N GLU A 185 -6.74 1.09 2.29
CA GLU A 185 -8.07 1.54 2.68
C GLU A 185 -7.94 2.71 3.65
N HIS A 186 -8.74 3.74 3.45
CA HIS A 186 -8.75 4.90 4.34
C HIS A 186 -9.79 4.73 5.44
N GLY A 187 -9.29 4.77 6.62
CA GLY A 187 -9.66 4.52 7.92
C GLY A 187 -10.94 5.08 8.51
N HIS A 188 -12.02 4.40 8.33
CA HIS A 188 -13.10 4.42 9.30
C HIS A 188 -13.20 3.04 9.94
N ASP A 189 -13.94 2.91 11.01
CA ASP A 189 -14.24 1.63 11.68
C ASP A 189 -15.07 0.71 10.75
N VAL A 190 -14.47 0.33 9.61
CA VAL A 190 -15.17 -0.43 8.57
C VAL A 190 -15.16 -1.93 8.86
N GLY A 191 -14.05 -2.47 9.41
CA GLY A 191 -13.90 -3.91 9.54
C GLY A 191 -14.03 -4.63 8.20
N SER A 192 -13.29 -4.16 7.20
CA SER A 192 -13.38 -4.62 5.81
C SER A 192 -12.98 -6.07 5.60
N ILE A 193 -12.11 -6.57 6.47
CA ILE A 193 -11.63 -7.96 6.46
C ILE A 193 -12.36 -8.70 7.58
N GLY A 194 -13.04 -9.78 7.22
CA GLY A 194 -13.66 -10.70 8.19
C GLY A 194 -13.14 -12.12 8.00
N SER A 195 -13.41 -13.01 8.95
CA SER A 195 -12.93 -14.40 8.96
C SER A 195 -13.33 -15.18 7.71
N ASN A 196 -14.58 -15.10 7.28
CA ASN A 196 -15.03 -15.76 6.07
C ASN A 196 -14.32 -15.30 4.79
N ASN A 197 -14.00 -13.99 4.71
CA ASN A 197 -13.24 -13.44 3.59
C ASN A 197 -11.85 -14.06 3.56
N ILE A 198 -11.15 -14.01 4.69
CA ILE A 198 -9.75 -14.44 4.79
C ILE A 198 -9.59 -15.94 4.52
N LEU A 199 -10.55 -16.78 4.98
CA LEU A 199 -10.61 -18.21 4.65
C LEU A 199 -10.83 -18.45 3.15
N SER A 200 -11.70 -17.67 2.52
CA SER A 200 -11.93 -17.73 1.08
C SER A 200 -10.68 -17.41 0.29
N TRP A 201 -9.92 -16.40 0.72
CA TRP A 201 -8.66 -16.00 0.11
C TRP A 201 -7.54 -17.05 0.34
N LYS A 202 -7.45 -17.58 1.56
CA LYS A 202 -6.53 -18.69 1.89
C LYS A 202 -6.75 -19.90 0.99
N ARG A 203 -8.02 -20.28 0.72
CA ARG A 203 -8.36 -21.36 -0.19
C ARG A 203 -7.83 -21.12 -1.62
N ARG A 204 -7.62 -19.88 -2.02
CA ARG A 204 -7.04 -19.50 -3.32
C ARG A 204 -5.52 -19.44 -3.31
N GLY A 205 -4.88 -19.69 -2.17
CA GLY A 205 -3.42 -19.67 -2.03
C GLY A 205 -2.87 -18.37 -1.44
N CYS A 206 -3.73 -17.48 -0.93
CA CYS A 206 -3.28 -16.32 -0.15
C CYS A 206 -2.65 -16.80 1.15
N VAL A 207 -1.40 -16.41 1.40
CA VAL A 207 -0.60 -16.82 2.57
C VAL A 207 -0.65 -15.79 3.70
N GLY A 208 -1.12 -14.59 3.45
CA GLY A 208 -1.28 -13.53 4.44
C GLY A 208 -1.94 -12.29 3.86
N VAL A 209 -2.38 -11.42 4.75
CA VAL A 209 -3.03 -10.15 4.39
C VAL A 209 -2.34 -9.00 5.09
N VAL A 210 -2.10 -7.91 4.37
CA VAL A 210 -1.60 -6.64 4.89
C VAL A 210 -2.61 -5.54 4.55
N SER A 211 -3.01 -4.74 5.54
CA SER A 211 -3.98 -3.67 5.32
C SER A 211 -3.59 -2.39 6.05
N SER A 212 -3.70 -1.26 5.39
CA SER A 212 -3.59 0.06 6.03
C SER A 212 -4.84 0.45 6.84
N ALA A 213 -5.86 -0.39 6.88
CA ALA A 213 -7.12 -0.16 7.55
C ALA A 213 -7.41 -1.17 8.67
N THR A 214 -8.65 -1.58 8.77
CA THR A 214 -9.20 -2.35 9.89
C THR A 214 -9.71 -3.72 9.47
N ALA A 215 -9.78 -4.64 10.42
CA ALA A 215 -10.39 -5.95 10.28
C ALA A 215 -11.34 -6.23 11.44
N ARG A 216 -12.28 -7.14 11.25
CA ARG A 216 -13.17 -7.66 12.30
C ARG A 216 -13.08 -9.18 12.37
N ASP A 217 -13.83 -9.79 13.26
CA ASP A 217 -13.80 -11.24 13.50
C ASP A 217 -12.39 -11.72 13.89
N THR A 218 -11.71 -10.91 14.72
CA THR A 218 -10.28 -11.09 14.99
C THR A 218 -10.00 -12.39 15.76
N ASP A 219 -10.90 -12.83 16.64
CA ASP A 219 -10.76 -14.07 17.41
C ASP A 219 -10.82 -15.29 16.47
N GLU A 220 -11.73 -15.29 15.50
CA GLU A 220 -11.86 -16.33 14.49
C GLU A 220 -10.64 -16.35 13.58
N ILE A 221 -10.14 -15.20 13.15
CA ILE A 221 -8.94 -15.12 12.29
C ILE A 221 -7.71 -15.68 13.03
N ILE A 222 -7.58 -15.43 14.34
CA ILE A 222 -6.52 -16.04 15.15
C ILE A 222 -6.69 -17.56 15.19
N ALA A 223 -7.90 -18.06 15.43
CA ALA A 223 -8.19 -19.50 15.47
C ALA A 223 -7.93 -20.18 14.13
N GLU A 224 -8.17 -19.51 13.01
CA GLU A 224 -7.90 -19.97 11.65
C GLU A 224 -6.40 -19.97 11.30
N GLY A 225 -5.59 -19.31 12.11
CA GLY A 225 -4.14 -19.23 11.95
C GLY A 225 -3.71 -18.56 10.64
N VAL A 226 -4.47 -17.56 10.17
CA VAL A 226 -4.09 -16.77 8.99
C VAL A 226 -3.34 -15.53 9.43
N PRO A 227 -2.13 -15.29 8.91
CA PRO A 227 -1.39 -14.07 9.18
C PRO A 227 -2.14 -12.84 8.64
N LEU A 228 -2.40 -11.88 9.54
CA LEU A 228 -3.01 -10.59 9.23
C LEU A 228 -2.19 -9.49 9.89
N TYR A 229 -1.76 -8.51 9.08
CA TYR A 229 -1.05 -7.31 9.51
C TYR A 229 -1.93 -6.10 9.20
N PHE A 230 -2.29 -5.31 10.19
CA PHE A 230 -3.26 -4.23 10.04
C PHE A 230 -3.10 -3.19 11.16
N LYS A 231 -3.78 -2.05 11.04
CA LYS A 231 -3.63 -0.98 12.02
C LYS A 231 -4.38 -1.26 13.32
N HIS A 232 -5.66 -1.59 13.26
CA HIS A 232 -6.47 -1.85 14.45
C HIS A 232 -7.79 -2.58 14.11
N PRO A 233 -8.43 -3.24 15.08
CA PRO A 233 -9.75 -3.83 14.88
C PRO A 233 -10.80 -2.79 14.49
N GLY A 234 -11.66 -3.16 13.54
CA GLY A 234 -12.86 -2.43 13.14
C GLY A 234 -14.11 -3.26 13.40
N ARG A 235 -15.30 -2.65 13.32
CA ARG A 235 -16.55 -3.31 13.73
C ARG A 235 -17.64 -3.27 12.66
N GLY A 236 -17.58 -2.31 11.77
CA GLY A 236 -18.58 -2.10 10.74
C GLY A 236 -18.47 -3.07 9.57
N ILE A 237 -19.27 -2.82 8.54
CA ILE A 237 -19.22 -3.49 7.24
C ILE A 237 -18.90 -2.48 6.14
N ARG A 238 -18.41 -2.93 4.99
CA ARG A 238 -18.11 -2.06 3.83
C ARG A 238 -19.33 -1.30 3.30
N PRO A 239 -20.54 -1.90 3.18
CA PRO A 239 -21.72 -1.22 2.65
C PRO A 239 -21.99 0.13 3.33
N GLY A 240 -22.13 1.17 2.49
CA GLY A 240 -22.34 2.55 2.92
C GLY A 240 -21.12 3.27 3.48
N ARG A 241 -19.92 2.65 3.38
CA ARG A 241 -18.67 3.24 3.91
C ARG A 241 -17.58 3.36 2.87
N ASN A 242 -17.34 2.30 2.09
CA ASN A 242 -16.29 2.30 1.07
C ASN A 242 -16.72 1.62 -0.22
N GLU A 243 -15.94 1.91 -1.26
CA GLU A 243 -16.08 1.34 -2.59
C GLU A 243 -14.73 0.84 -3.08
N ILE A 244 -14.73 -0.21 -3.90
CA ILE A 244 -13.52 -0.67 -4.57
C ILE A 244 -13.17 0.31 -5.70
N GLU A 245 -11.98 0.86 -5.68
CA GLU A 245 -11.51 1.79 -6.70
C GLU A 245 -10.64 1.07 -7.73
N SER A 246 -9.69 0.25 -7.26
CA SER A 246 -8.79 -0.48 -8.15
C SER A 246 -8.33 -1.80 -7.57
N VAL A 247 -7.94 -2.72 -8.46
CA VAL A 247 -7.25 -3.95 -8.12
C VAL A 247 -6.05 -4.13 -9.04
N ASN A 248 -5.02 -4.81 -8.54
CA ASN A 248 -3.81 -5.10 -9.29
C ASN A 248 -3.19 -3.85 -9.93
N ALA A 249 -3.29 -2.73 -9.22
CA ALA A 249 -2.70 -1.42 -9.54
C ALA A 249 -1.70 -1.02 -8.43
N PRO A 250 -0.78 -0.08 -8.69
CA PRO A 250 0.06 0.50 -7.65
C PRO A 250 -0.81 1.18 -6.58
N ILE A 251 -0.53 0.90 -5.31
CA ILE A 251 -1.24 1.46 -4.15
C ILE A 251 -0.23 2.01 -3.13
N VAL A 252 -0.73 2.77 -2.15
CA VAL A 252 0.06 3.19 -0.98
C VAL A 252 -0.50 2.52 0.27
N CYS A 253 0.24 1.57 0.83
CA CYS A 253 -0.13 0.90 2.07
C CYS A 253 0.91 1.19 3.14
N GLY A 254 0.48 1.70 4.31
CA GLY A 254 1.40 2.04 5.39
C GLY A 254 2.51 3.01 4.97
N GLY A 255 2.21 3.99 4.10
CA GLY A 255 3.19 4.96 3.59
C GLY A 255 4.13 4.42 2.50
N VAL A 256 4.01 3.15 2.12
CA VAL A 256 4.88 2.49 1.14
C VAL A 256 4.14 2.31 -0.18
N LEU A 257 4.81 2.65 -1.30
CA LEU A 257 4.35 2.29 -2.63
C LEU A 257 4.48 0.77 -2.82
N VAL A 258 3.37 0.09 -3.04
CA VAL A 258 3.30 -1.34 -3.34
C VAL A 258 2.80 -1.53 -4.76
N LYS A 259 3.59 -2.22 -5.58
CA LYS A 259 3.16 -2.62 -6.92
C LYS A 259 2.77 -4.10 -6.93
N PRO A 260 1.80 -4.49 -7.75
CA PRO A 260 1.55 -5.92 -8.00
C PRO A 260 2.84 -6.64 -8.39
N GLY A 261 3.10 -7.77 -7.75
CA GLY A 261 4.30 -8.55 -7.98
C GLY A 261 5.48 -8.23 -7.07
N ASP A 262 5.46 -7.16 -6.28
CA ASP A 262 6.49 -6.90 -5.26
C ASP A 262 6.50 -8.01 -4.20
N VAL A 263 7.65 -8.20 -3.56
CA VAL A 263 7.78 -9.19 -2.48
C VAL A 263 7.42 -8.54 -1.15
N VAL A 264 6.52 -9.17 -0.42
CA VAL A 264 6.11 -8.75 0.93
C VAL A 264 6.69 -9.70 1.94
N VAL A 265 7.41 -9.17 2.92
CA VAL A 265 7.91 -9.93 4.08
C VAL A 265 7.34 -9.29 5.34
N ALA A 266 6.79 -10.13 6.22
CA ALA A 266 6.16 -9.65 7.44
C ALA A 266 6.40 -10.60 8.61
N ASP A 267 6.69 -10.05 9.79
CA ASP A 267 6.90 -10.79 11.03
C ASP A 267 6.57 -9.95 12.27
N GLY A 268 7.10 -10.32 13.41
CA GLY A 268 6.89 -9.61 14.67
C GLY A 268 7.31 -8.15 14.69
N ASP A 269 8.17 -7.72 13.78
CA ASP A 269 8.70 -6.37 13.68
C ASP A 269 7.85 -5.47 12.77
N GLY A 270 6.99 -6.07 11.93
CA GLY A 270 6.10 -5.36 11.03
C GLY A 270 6.13 -5.89 9.60
N VAL A 271 6.10 -5.00 8.62
CA VAL A 271 6.01 -5.34 7.20
C VAL A 271 7.05 -4.57 6.40
N ILE A 272 7.76 -5.27 5.51
CA ILE A 272 8.65 -4.66 4.53
C ILE A 272 8.30 -5.15 3.12
N VAL A 273 8.37 -4.24 2.14
CA VAL A 273 8.09 -4.52 0.73
C VAL A 273 9.36 -4.33 -0.08
N VAL A 274 9.72 -5.34 -0.85
CA VAL A 274 10.87 -5.29 -1.74
C VAL A 274 10.39 -5.12 -3.19
N PRO A 275 10.83 -4.05 -3.88
CA PRO A 275 10.51 -3.87 -5.29
C PRO A 275 10.96 -5.10 -6.11
N ARG A 276 10.05 -5.65 -6.92
CA ARG A 276 10.31 -6.90 -7.67
C ARG A 276 11.61 -6.90 -8.45
N GLY A 277 11.95 -5.78 -9.09
CA GLY A 277 13.16 -5.65 -9.91
C GLY A 277 14.48 -5.68 -9.10
N ARG A 278 14.41 -5.60 -7.77
CA ARG A 278 15.57 -5.65 -6.87
C ARG A 278 15.55 -6.89 -5.96
N ALA A 279 14.57 -7.78 -6.13
CA ALA A 279 14.31 -8.88 -5.22
C ALA A 279 15.50 -9.85 -5.09
N GLU A 280 16.14 -10.22 -6.20
CA GLU A 280 17.26 -11.16 -6.18
C GLU A 280 18.48 -10.60 -5.42
N GLU A 281 18.83 -9.35 -5.68
CA GLU A 281 19.93 -8.65 -5.02
C GLU A 281 19.68 -8.50 -3.51
N VAL A 282 18.49 -8.02 -3.15
CA VAL A 282 18.10 -7.85 -1.74
C VAL A 282 18.10 -9.19 -1.00
N ALA A 283 17.55 -10.25 -1.62
CA ALA A 283 17.52 -11.58 -1.02
C ALA A 283 18.92 -12.13 -0.78
N ALA A 284 19.88 -11.89 -1.68
CA ALA A 284 21.27 -12.33 -1.52
C ALA A 284 21.93 -11.66 -0.29
N TYR A 285 21.79 -10.34 -0.14
CA TYR A 285 22.30 -9.63 1.02
C TYR A 285 21.59 -10.04 2.32
N ALA A 286 20.26 -10.14 2.30
CA ALA A 286 19.47 -10.56 3.45
C ALA A 286 19.85 -11.98 3.92
N ARG A 287 20.09 -12.88 2.98
CA ARG A 287 20.53 -14.26 3.28
C ARG A 287 21.89 -14.30 3.97
N ALA A 288 22.84 -13.49 3.53
CA ALA A 288 24.14 -13.37 4.19
C ALA A 288 23.99 -12.89 5.64
N THR A 289 23.20 -11.83 5.87
CA THR A 289 22.90 -11.31 7.21
C THR A 289 22.23 -12.37 8.09
N LEU A 290 21.22 -13.08 7.60
CA LEU A 290 20.56 -14.16 8.34
C LEU A 290 21.54 -15.25 8.80
N LEU A 291 22.46 -15.67 7.92
CA LEU A 291 23.43 -16.73 8.24
C LEU A 291 24.45 -16.28 9.31
N GLU A 292 24.92 -15.04 9.22
CA GLU A 292 25.80 -14.44 10.23
C GLU A 292 25.11 -14.35 11.60
N ASP A 293 23.86 -13.86 11.62
CA ASP A 293 23.05 -13.75 12.83
C ASP A 293 22.77 -15.12 13.47
N LYS A 294 22.38 -16.11 12.66
CA LYS A 294 22.14 -17.47 13.18
C LYS A 294 23.41 -18.05 13.82
N ALA A 295 24.57 -17.92 13.16
CA ALA A 295 25.83 -18.40 13.69
C ALA A 295 26.19 -17.69 15.00
N ALA A 296 26.01 -16.39 15.09
CA ALA A 296 26.26 -15.62 16.31
C ALA A 296 25.31 -16.03 17.45
N ARG A 297 24.02 -16.14 17.15
CA ARG A 297 22.99 -16.54 18.13
C ARG A 297 23.20 -17.96 18.64
N THR A 298 23.57 -18.90 17.76
CA THR A 298 23.88 -20.27 18.15
C THR A 298 25.02 -20.32 19.16
N ARG A 299 26.12 -19.58 18.94
CA ARG A 299 27.21 -19.48 19.93
C ARG A 299 26.75 -18.91 21.27
N LEU A 300 25.87 -17.88 21.26
CA LEU A 300 25.35 -17.31 22.51
C LEU A 300 24.44 -18.31 23.24
N TYR A 301 23.61 -19.06 22.54
CA TYR A 301 22.77 -20.12 23.13
C TYR A 301 23.62 -21.19 23.82
N GLU A 302 24.70 -21.63 23.17
CA GLU A 302 25.65 -22.60 23.75
C GLU A 302 26.34 -22.04 25.01
N GLN A 303 26.81 -20.79 24.97
CA GLN A 303 27.44 -20.14 26.11
C GLN A 303 26.50 -19.93 27.30
N LEU A 304 25.20 -19.71 27.03
CA LEU A 304 24.16 -19.49 28.05
C LEU A 304 23.47 -20.79 28.49
N GLY A 305 23.79 -21.94 27.88
CA GLY A 305 23.11 -23.21 28.15
C GLY A 305 21.65 -23.23 27.77
N LEU A 306 21.25 -22.41 26.76
CA LEU A 306 19.86 -22.34 26.30
C LEU A 306 19.57 -23.48 25.33
N PRO A 307 18.37 -24.07 25.38
CA PRO A 307 17.93 -25.05 24.39
C PRO A 307 17.78 -24.40 23.02
N LYS A 308 18.22 -25.10 21.97
CA LYS A 308 18.00 -24.63 20.57
C LYS A 308 16.52 -24.57 20.27
N ASP A 309 16.14 -23.56 19.51
CA ASP A 309 14.80 -23.34 18.97
C ASP A 309 14.87 -22.94 17.48
N LYS A 310 13.72 -22.71 16.85
CA LYS A 310 13.64 -22.34 15.43
C LYS A 310 14.33 -21.01 15.05
N SER A 311 14.84 -20.25 16.00
CA SER A 311 15.59 -19.02 15.71
C SER A 311 17.07 -19.32 15.42
N VAL A 312 17.54 -20.52 15.72
CA VAL A 312 18.93 -20.99 15.52
C VAL A 312 19.04 -22.27 14.68
N ASP A 313 17.91 -22.94 14.41
CA ASP A 313 17.83 -24.15 13.55
C ASP A 313 17.96 -23.83 12.04
#